data_67b392e9ab8c6d39399f9b55ad07ece4
#
_entry.id   67b392e9ab8c6d39399f9b55ad07ece4
#
_cell.length_a   1.000
_cell.length_b   1.000
_cell.length_c   1.000
_cell.angle_alpha   90.00
_cell.angle_beta   90.00
_cell.angle_gamma   90.00
#
_symmetry.space_group_name_H-M   'P 1'
#
loop_
_entity.id
_entity.type
_entity.pdbx_description
1 polymer ?
#
loop_
_entity_poly.entity_id
_entity_poly.type
_entity_poly.pdbx_seq_one_letter_code
_entity_poly.pdbx_strand_id
1 'polypeptide(L)'
;MNPYLKLLRMDHWIKNLFMLPGVAIAITFNSFSASQLFNTEKTFSVIIAFLSLCIASSANYTINEWLDRDLDQLHPHKKHRVASQYSFAGYKVWGLYIFLVVIVLITFLGQRWPVNLYITSLLIMGIFYNVEPFRLKDHHYADVIAESVNNPIRFAIGWHAVSPDLPVPASAFLAFWGGGIFLMSLKRYSEMVIVNDPLLLGQYRKSFRKWTPNKLIIFAFTGALIAMTFMGIMLVRYRLEYVLVVPSLILMFIEYLKMSLRMDLASIAPEKLMKKTSLQLLVLLVFFNFLVFSFIDVPILETLVRQKNE
;
A
#
# COMPACT_ATOMS: atom_id res chain seq x y z
N MET A 1 5.39 27.77 -3.50
CA MET A 1 5.22 26.58 -4.38
C MET A 1 3.86 26.66 -5.04
N ASN A 2 3.78 26.47 -6.36
CA ASN A 2 2.53 26.53 -7.12
C ASN A 2 1.47 25.59 -6.50
N PRO A 3 0.22 26.02 -6.22
CA PRO A 3 -0.83 25.19 -5.63
C PRO A 3 -1.11 23.89 -6.42
N TYR A 4 -1.02 23.93 -7.76
CA TYR A 4 -1.19 22.72 -8.59
C TYR A 4 -0.11 21.67 -8.33
N LEU A 5 1.14 22.07 -8.04
CA LEU A 5 2.20 21.10 -7.68
C LEU A 5 1.95 20.46 -6.31
N LYS A 6 1.26 21.14 -5.40
CA LYS A 6 0.89 20.55 -4.11
C LYS A 6 -0.19 19.47 -4.26
N LEU A 7 -1.08 19.56 -5.28
CA LEU A 7 -2.08 18.52 -5.57
C LEU A 7 -1.45 17.16 -5.94
N LEU A 8 -0.21 17.16 -6.45
CA LEU A 8 0.50 15.93 -6.80
C LEU A 8 0.85 15.07 -5.58
N ARG A 9 0.83 15.65 -4.39
CA ARG A 9 1.10 14.97 -3.11
C ARG A 9 2.34 14.08 -3.15
N MET A 10 3.44 14.63 -3.62
CA MET A 10 4.72 13.90 -3.70
C MET A 10 5.22 13.40 -2.34
N ASP A 11 4.80 14.03 -1.24
CA ASP A 11 4.98 13.55 0.14
C ASP A 11 4.42 12.14 0.37
N HIS A 12 3.42 11.73 -0.41
CA HIS A 12 2.82 10.39 -0.36
C HIS A 12 3.55 9.33 -1.20
N TRP A 13 4.56 9.70 -1.99
CA TRP A 13 5.35 8.75 -2.78
C TRP A 13 6.04 7.69 -1.91
N ILE A 14 6.28 7.99 -0.64
CA ILE A 14 6.81 7.04 0.34
C ILE A 14 5.97 5.75 0.42
N LYS A 15 4.66 5.81 0.16
CA LYS A 15 3.79 4.63 0.12
C LYS A 15 4.13 3.69 -1.03
N ASN A 16 4.76 4.19 -2.08
CA ASN A 16 5.13 3.39 -3.23
C ASN A 16 6.35 2.50 -2.95
N LEU A 17 7.05 2.71 -1.82
CA LEU A 17 8.06 1.78 -1.32
C LEU A 17 7.48 0.39 -1.01
N PHE A 18 6.15 0.25 -0.88
CA PHE A 18 5.48 -1.06 -0.82
C PHE A 18 5.69 -1.93 -2.08
N MET A 19 6.27 -1.40 -3.16
CA MET A 19 6.73 -2.21 -4.27
C MET A 19 8.04 -2.96 -3.96
N LEU A 20 8.88 -2.44 -3.06
CA LEU A 20 10.21 -3.02 -2.77
C LEU A 20 10.15 -4.47 -2.23
N PRO A 21 9.21 -4.86 -1.34
CA PRO A 21 9.03 -6.27 -1.02
C PRO A 21 8.79 -7.16 -2.24
N GLY A 22 8.05 -6.69 -3.25
CA GLY A 22 7.86 -7.41 -4.51
C GLY A 22 9.17 -7.59 -5.27
N VAL A 23 9.98 -6.54 -5.35
CA VAL A 23 11.34 -6.60 -5.94
C VAL A 23 12.20 -7.61 -5.18
N ALA A 24 12.28 -7.49 -3.85
CA ALA A 24 13.13 -8.33 -3.01
C ALA A 24 12.74 -9.81 -3.10
N ILE A 25 11.45 -10.11 -2.99
CA ILE A 25 10.95 -11.48 -3.10
C ILE A 25 11.18 -12.03 -4.51
N ALA A 26 10.95 -11.27 -5.57
CA ALA A 26 11.22 -11.71 -6.94
C ALA A 26 12.70 -12.06 -7.16
N ILE A 27 13.62 -11.30 -6.57
CA ILE A 27 15.06 -11.56 -6.61
C ILE A 27 15.40 -12.89 -5.94
N THR A 28 14.93 -13.09 -4.72
CA THR A 28 15.25 -14.30 -3.93
C THR A 28 14.62 -15.57 -4.52
N PHE A 29 13.44 -15.46 -5.09
CA PHE A 29 12.74 -16.61 -5.71
C PHE A 29 13.41 -17.10 -6.98
N ASN A 30 14.04 -16.23 -7.74
CA ASN A 30 14.68 -16.62 -8.98
C ASN A 30 16.14 -17.06 -8.80
N SER A 31 16.64 -17.14 -7.54
CA SER A 31 18.02 -17.51 -7.23
C SER A 31 19.04 -16.78 -8.11
N PHE A 32 18.80 -15.48 -8.36
CA PHE A 32 19.69 -14.69 -9.19
C PHE A 32 21.09 -14.63 -8.60
N SER A 33 22.11 -14.91 -9.41
CA SER A 33 23.49 -14.64 -9.06
C SER A 33 23.71 -13.12 -8.85
N ALA A 34 24.73 -12.75 -8.10
CA ALA A 34 25.04 -11.32 -7.86
C ALA A 34 25.19 -10.51 -9.16
N SER A 35 25.77 -11.10 -10.21
CA SER A 35 25.88 -10.47 -11.54
C SER A 35 24.53 -10.26 -12.23
N GLN A 36 23.55 -11.14 -11.99
CA GLN A 36 22.18 -11.00 -12.52
C GLN A 36 21.34 -10.00 -11.73
N LEU A 37 21.67 -9.79 -10.45
CA LEU A 37 21.02 -8.78 -9.59
C LEU A 37 21.37 -7.34 -10.03
N PHE A 38 22.64 -7.11 -10.36
CA PHE A 38 23.14 -5.80 -10.78
C PHE A 38 23.11 -5.59 -12.30
N ASN A 39 22.25 -6.36 -13.01
CA ASN A 39 22.04 -6.10 -14.42
C ASN A 39 21.38 -4.72 -14.62
N THR A 40 22.00 -3.91 -15.46
CA THR A 40 21.57 -2.54 -15.81
C THR A 40 20.12 -2.50 -16.28
N GLU A 41 19.68 -3.49 -17.06
CA GLU A 41 18.31 -3.59 -17.59
C GLU A 41 17.27 -3.74 -16.44
N LYS A 42 17.52 -4.65 -15.48
CA LYS A 42 16.61 -4.85 -14.35
C LYS A 42 16.56 -3.64 -13.42
N THR A 43 17.73 -3.05 -13.13
CA THR A 43 17.82 -1.83 -12.32
C THR A 43 17.02 -0.70 -12.98
N PHE A 44 17.18 -0.50 -14.28
CA PHE A 44 16.45 0.50 -15.04
C PHE A 44 14.93 0.22 -15.04
N SER A 45 14.52 -1.05 -15.22
CA SER A 45 13.12 -1.48 -15.14
C SER A 45 12.49 -1.13 -13.79
N VAL A 46 13.18 -1.42 -12.66
CA VAL A 46 12.70 -1.08 -11.32
C VAL A 46 12.57 0.42 -11.12
N ILE A 47 13.54 1.22 -11.60
CA ILE A 47 13.51 2.67 -11.47
C ILE A 47 12.35 3.25 -12.28
N ILE A 48 12.16 2.83 -13.53
CA ILE A 48 11.05 3.32 -14.36
C ILE A 48 9.71 2.89 -13.78
N ALA A 49 9.58 1.65 -13.33
CA ALA A 49 8.36 1.17 -12.67
C ALA A 49 8.02 2.00 -11.42
N PHE A 50 9.03 2.34 -10.60
CA PHE A 50 8.84 3.20 -9.43
C PHE A 50 8.40 4.61 -9.80
N LEU A 51 9.04 5.24 -10.77
CA LEU A 51 8.67 6.59 -11.24
C LEU A 51 7.27 6.59 -11.84
N SER A 52 6.96 5.61 -12.69
CA SER A 52 5.63 5.45 -13.29
C SER A 52 4.55 5.26 -12.22
N LEU A 53 4.80 4.42 -11.20
CA LEU A 53 3.93 4.24 -10.04
C LEU A 53 3.73 5.54 -9.25
N CYS A 54 4.78 6.34 -9.06
CA CYS A 54 4.70 7.63 -8.38
C CYS A 54 3.84 8.63 -9.15
N ILE A 55 4.00 8.70 -10.47
CA ILE A 55 3.21 9.59 -11.33
C ILE A 55 1.74 9.14 -11.38
N ALA A 56 1.47 7.84 -11.52
CA ALA A 56 0.12 7.28 -11.46
C ALA A 56 -0.57 7.55 -10.10
N SER A 57 0.17 7.41 -9.01
CA SER A 57 -0.33 7.76 -7.66
C SER A 57 -0.64 9.25 -7.55
N SER A 58 0.19 10.13 -8.10
CA SER A 58 -0.05 11.58 -8.13
C SER A 58 -1.28 11.94 -8.96
N ALA A 59 -1.52 11.26 -10.10
CA ALA A 59 -2.75 11.43 -10.87
C ALA A 59 -3.98 11.12 -9.99
N ASN A 60 -4.00 9.97 -9.33
CA ASN A 60 -5.10 9.57 -8.45
C ASN A 60 -5.27 10.53 -7.27
N TYR A 61 -4.19 11.04 -6.66
CA TYR A 61 -4.27 12.03 -5.57
C TYR A 61 -4.83 13.36 -6.04
N THR A 62 -4.47 13.80 -7.24
CA THR A 62 -4.95 15.07 -7.82
C THR A 62 -6.48 15.10 -7.92
N ILE A 63 -7.09 14.07 -8.50
CA ILE A 63 -8.57 14.00 -8.59
C ILE A 63 -9.22 13.69 -7.25
N ASN A 64 -8.61 12.85 -6.42
CA ASN A 64 -9.13 12.55 -5.08
C ASN A 64 -9.27 13.81 -4.24
N GLU A 65 -8.22 14.63 -4.14
CA GLU A 65 -8.19 15.82 -3.32
C GLU A 65 -9.14 16.89 -3.85
N TRP A 66 -9.25 17.03 -5.17
CA TRP A 66 -10.17 17.99 -5.77
C TRP A 66 -11.64 17.58 -5.62
N LEU A 67 -11.98 16.29 -5.82
CA LEU A 67 -13.35 15.79 -5.66
C LEU A 67 -13.82 15.79 -4.20
N ASP A 68 -12.89 15.72 -3.25
CA ASP A 68 -13.21 15.74 -1.81
C ASP A 68 -13.10 17.12 -1.18
N ARG A 69 -12.72 18.17 -1.90
CA ARG A 69 -12.42 19.51 -1.36
C ARG A 69 -13.51 20.06 -0.42
N ASP A 70 -14.77 19.93 -0.81
CA ASP A 70 -15.89 20.46 -0.04
C ASP A 70 -16.15 19.63 1.22
N LEU A 71 -15.99 18.31 1.13
CA LEU A 71 -16.11 17.37 2.26
C LEU A 71 -14.89 17.47 3.20
N ASP A 72 -13.71 17.67 2.67
CA ASP A 72 -12.48 17.85 3.45
C ASP A 72 -12.53 19.11 4.33
N GLN A 73 -13.29 20.16 3.94
CA GLN A 73 -13.53 21.36 4.77
C GLN A 73 -14.25 21.01 6.08
N LEU A 74 -15.11 20.00 6.08
CA LEU A 74 -15.81 19.54 7.27
C LEU A 74 -14.88 18.81 8.25
N HIS A 75 -13.77 18.27 7.77
CA HIS A 75 -12.91 17.42 8.56
C HIS A 75 -11.83 18.22 9.33
N PRO A 76 -11.70 18.10 10.66
CA PRO A 76 -10.84 18.96 11.49
C PRO A 76 -9.37 18.93 11.06
N HIS A 77 -8.87 17.79 10.54
CA HIS A 77 -7.47 17.65 10.13
C HIS A 77 -7.24 17.78 8.61
N LYS A 78 -8.28 17.65 7.77
CA LYS A 78 -8.15 17.69 6.31
C LYS A 78 -8.52 19.03 5.70
N LYS A 79 -9.18 19.93 6.44
CA LYS A 79 -9.50 21.30 6.01
C LYS A 79 -8.27 22.13 5.57
N HIS A 80 -7.08 21.68 5.96
CA HIS A 80 -5.80 22.32 5.58
C HIS A 80 -5.23 21.80 4.26
N ARG A 81 -5.91 20.86 3.59
CA ARG A 81 -5.51 20.38 2.26
C ARG A 81 -5.60 21.50 1.23
N VAL A 82 -4.75 21.41 0.23
CA VAL A 82 -4.62 22.50 -0.77
C VAL A 82 -5.92 22.72 -1.54
N ALA A 83 -6.60 21.66 -1.95
CA ALA A 83 -7.86 21.76 -2.67
C ALA A 83 -9.01 22.36 -1.83
N SER A 84 -8.95 22.22 -0.49
CA SER A 84 -9.93 22.81 0.42
C SER A 84 -9.65 24.30 0.70
N GLN A 85 -8.40 24.76 0.48
CA GLN A 85 -7.96 26.14 0.76
C GLN A 85 -7.96 27.04 -0.49
N TYR A 86 -7.76 26.44 -1.69
CA TYR A 86 -7.66 27.18 -2.94
C TYR A 86 -8.75 26.74 -3.90
N SER A 87 -9.32 27.71 -4.63
CA SER A 87 -10.26 27.41 -5.71
C SER A 87 -9.50 26.96 -6.95
N PHE A 88 -9.78 25.75 -7.41
CA PHE A 88 -9.22 25.18 -8.64
C PHE A 88 -10.29 25.04 -9.70
N ALA A 89 -10.01 25.54 -10.90
CA ALA A 89 -10.90 25.32 -12.05
C ALA A 89 -10.87 23.82 -12.45
N GLY A 90 -12.04 23.20 -12.50
CA GLY A 90 -12.17 21.76 -12.76
C GLY A 90 -11.46 21.29 -14.03
N TYR A 91 -11.58 22.06 -15.15
CA TYR A 91 -10.92 21.74 -16.41
C TYR A 91 -9.39 21.70 -16.29
N LYS A 92 -8.79 22.53 -15.43
CA LYS A 92 -7.33 22.53 -15.19
C LYS A 92 -6.90 21.30 -14.37
N VAL A 93 -7.73 20.86 -13.42
CA VAL A 93 -7.46 19.67 -12.60
C VAL A 93 -7.56 18.41 -13.46
N TRP A 94 -8.61 18.30 -14.28
CA TRP A 94 -8.75 17.19 -15.23
C TRP A 94 -7.65 17.22 -16.30
N GLY A 95 -7.27 18.40 -16.79
CA GLY A 95 -6.14 18.56 -17.70
C GLY A 95 -4.82 18.07 -17.08
N LEU A 96 -4.57 18.41 -15.81
CA LEU A 96 -3.40 17.90 -15.08
C LEU A 96 -3.45 16.39 -14.89
N TYR A 97 -4.62 15.83 -14.55
CA TYR A 97 -4.81 14.38 -14.45
C TYR A 97 -4.48 13.68 -15.78
N ILE A 98 -5.07 14.14 -16.88
CA ILE A 98 -4.84 13.57 -18.22
C ILE A 98 -3.36 13.69 -18.59
N PHE A 99 -2.73 14.83 -18.32
CA PHE A 99 -1.30 15.04 -18.57
C PHE A 99 -0.43 14.01 -17.83
N LEU A 100 -0.72 13.76 -16.54
CA LEU A 100 -0.01 12.74 -15.76
C LEU A 100 -0.25 11.32 -16.30
N VAL A 101 -1.48 11.00 -16.71
CA VAL A 101 -1.80 9.72 -17.34
C VAL A 101 -1.03 9.54 -18.66
N VAL A 102 -0.94 10.58 -19.48
CA VAL A 102 -0.14 10.54 -20.73
C VAL A 102 1.33 10.27 -20.43
N ILE A 103 1.91 10.92 -19.40
CA ILE A 103 3.29 10.62 -18.98
C ILE A 103 3.43 9.16 -18.57
N VAL A 104 2.49 8.61 -17.80
CA VAL A 104 2.49 7.18 -17.43
C VAL A 104 2.47 6.30 -18.67
N LEU A 105 1.61 6.59 -19.66
CA LEU A 105 1.54 5.82 -20.90
C LEU A 105 2.85 5.90 -21.70
N ILE A 106 3.56 7.03 -21.69
CA ILE A 106 4.88 7.16 -22.31
C ILE A 106 5.89 6.23 -21.61
N THR A 107 5.85 6.10 -20.28
CA THR A 107 6.75 5.19 -19.55
C THR A 107 6.53 3.72 -19.93
N PHE A 108 5.36 3.35 -20.46
CA PHE A 108 5.04 1.99 -20.89
C PHE A 108 5.93 1.51 -22.05
N LEU A 109 6.48 2.42 -22.85
CA LEU A 109 7.41 2.09 -23.94
C LEU A 109 8.72 1.47 -23.41
N GLY A 110 9.12 1.77 -22.19
CA GLY A 110 10.33 1.24 -21.53
C GLY A 110 10.06 0.12 -20.52
N GLN A 111 8.84 -0.44 -20.48
CA GLN A 111 8.44 -1.42 -19.47
C GLN A 111 7.82 -2.67 -20.09
N ARG A 112 7.86 -3.77 -19.35
CA ARG A 112 7.18 -5.02 -19.74
C ARG A 112 5.67 -4.92 -19.47
N TRP A 113 4.87 -5.56 -20.30
CA TRP A 113 3.41 -5.49 -20.26
C TRP A 113 2.77 -5.80 -18.89
N PRO A 114 3.28 -6.74 -18.04
CA PRO A 114 2.64 -6.98 -16.75
C PRO A 114 2.75 -5.78 -15.80
N VAL A 115 3.87 -5.03 -15.82
CA VAL A 115 4.03 -3.79 -15.06
C VAL A 115 2.99 -2.77 -15.51
N ASN A 116 2.81 -2.60 -16.83
CA ASN A 116 1.83 -1.69 -17.42
C ASN A 116 0.40 -2.05 -17.00
N LEU A 117 0.07 -3.35 -16.96
CA LEU A 117 -1.24 -3.85 -16.52
C LEU A 117 -1.53 -3.44 -15.06
N TYR A 118 -0.58 -3.65 -14.15
CA TYR A 118 -0.79 -3.30 -12.75
C TYR A 118 -0.81 -1.79 -12.49
N ILE A 119 -0.02 -1.00 -13.22
CA ILE A 119 -0.09 0.47 -13.16
C ILE A 119 -1.44 0.96 -13.69
N THR A 120 -1.92 0.40 -14.79
CA THR A 120 -3.27 0.69 -15.33
C THR A 120 -4.36 0.32 -14.32
N SER A 121 -4.24 -0.85 -13.66
CA SER A 121 -5.16 -1.26 -12.60
C SER A 121 -5.19 -0.26 -11.44
N LEU A 122 -4.04 0.31 -11.05
CA LEU A 122 -3.96 1.35 -10.03
C LEU A 122 -4.71 2.62 -10.45
N LEU A 123 -4.57 3.06 -11.71
CA LEU A 123 -5.28 4.22 -12.25
C LEU A 123 -6.80 3.96 -12.28
N ILE A 124 -7.23 2.79 -12.76
CA ILE A 124 -8.63 2.38 -12.80
C ILE A 124 -9.22 2.34 -11.39
N MET A 125 -8.52 1.75 -10.43
CA MET A 125 -8.96 1.73 -9.02
C MET A 125 -9.08 3.14 -8.44
N GLY A 126 -8.20 4.07 -8.83
CA GLY A 126 -8.32 5.48 -8.46
C GLY A 126 -9.63 6.12 -8.95
N ILE A 127 -10.04 5.83 -10.18
CA ILE A 127 -11.32 6.29 -10.74
C ILE A 127 -12.49 5.65 -9.97
N PHE A 128 -12.54 4.32 -9.85
CA PHE A 128 -13.63 3.63 -9.14
C PHE A 128 -13.75 4.08 -7.69
N TYR A 129 -12.64 4.38 -7.03
CA TYR A 129 -12.64 4.84 -5.66
C TYR A 129 -13.19 6.25 -5.49
N ASN A 130 -12.94 7.15 -6.44
CA ASN A 130 -13.17 8.59 -6.28
C ASN A 130 -14.34 9.14 -7.08
N VAL A 131 -14.65 8.58 -8.26
CA VAL A 131 -15.57 9.19 -9.24
C VAL A 131 -16.93 8.52 -9.21
N GLU A 132 -18.00 9.34 -9.28
CA GLU A 132 -19.38 8.87 -9.48
C GLU A 132 -19.53 8.19 -10.87
N PRO A 133 -20.37 7.16 -11.03
CA PRO A 133 -21.35 6.67 -10.04
C PRO A 133 -20.76 5.65 -9.04
N PHE A 134 -19.54 5.16 -9.24
CA PHE A 134 -18.99 4.10 -8.39
C PHE A 134 -18.59 4.61 -7.00
N ARG A 135 -17.75 5.62 -6.93
CA ARG A 135 -17.27 6.26 -5.69
C ARG A 135 -17.19 5.30 -4.49
N LEU A 136 -16.41 4.21 -4.64
CA LEU A 136 -16.35 3.07 -3.69
C LEU A 136 -16.02 3.50 -2.26
N LYS A 137 -15.36 4.63 -2.07
CA LYS A 137 -15.06 5.19 -0.74
C LYS A 137 -16.31 5.56 0.08
N ASP A 138 -17.47 5.73 -0.56
CA ASP A 138 -18.74 6.02 0.11
C ASP A 138 -19.49 4.75 0.52
N HIS A 139 -19.07 3.59 0.03
CA HIS A 139 -19.71 2.31 0.30
C HIS A 139 -19.07 1.58 1.47
N HIS A 140 -19.91 1.02 2.33
CA HIS A 140 -19.48 0.23 3.49
C HIS A 140 -18.69 -1.00 3.02
N TYR A 141 -17.62 -1.38 3.73
CA TYR A 141 -16.63 -2.37 3.34
C TYR A 141 -15.83 -2.04 2.07
N ALA A 142 -16.51 -1.66 0.98
CA ALA A 142 -15.82 -1.32 -0.27
C ALA A 142 -14.79 -0.19 -0.10
N ASP A 143 -15.04 0.76 0.80
CA ASP A 143 -14.09 1.80 1.19
C ASP A 143 -12.73 1.22 1.62
N VAL A 144 -12.76 0.24 2.52
CA VAL A 144 -11.53 -0.39 3.03
C VAL A 144 -10.93 -1.36 2.01
N ILE A 145 -11.77 -2.21 1.41
CA ILE A 145 -11.34 -3.25 0.46
C ILE A 145 -10.69 -2.61 -0.78
N ALA A 146 -11.33 -1.59 -1.36
CA ALA A 146 -10.83 -0.92 -2.55
C ALA A 146 -9.54 -0.10 -2.29
N GLU A 147 -9.43 0.59 -1.14
CA GLU A 147 -8.20 1.31 -0.79
C GLU A 147 -7.06 0.32 -0.52
N SER A 148 -7.35 -0.84 0.09
CA SER A 148 -6.36 -1.84 0.47
C SER A 148 -5.76 -2.59 -0.72
N VAL A 149 -6.50 -2.78 -1.82
CA VAL A 149 -6.00 -3.49 -3.01
C VAL A 149 -4.81 -2.80 -3.68
N ASN A 150 -4.61 -1.51 -3.42
CA ASN A 150 -3.45 -0.79 -3.90
C ASN A 150 -2.11 -1.35 -3.36
N ASN A 151 -2.12 -2.04 -2.20
CA ASN A 151 -0.90 -2.60 -1.63
C ASN A 151 -0.42 -3.83 -2.42
N PRO A 152 -1.24 -4.87 -2.70
CA PRO A 152 -0.81 -5.97 -3.55
C PRO A 152 -0.55 -5.54 -5.00
N ILE A 153 -1.21 -4.50 -5.53
CA ILE A 153 -0.87 -3.93 -6.84
C ILE A 153 0.55 -3.37 -6.83
N ARG A 154 0.95 -2.60 -5.81
CA ARG A 154 2.33 -2.10 -5.67
C ARG A 154 3.34 -3.24 -5.57
N PHE A 155 3.04 -4.26 -4.78
CA PHE A 155 3.85 -5.47 -4.67
C PHE A 155 4.04 -6.13 -6.05
N ALA A 156 2.95 -6.32 -6.81
CA ALA A 156 2.98 -6.94 -8.13
C ALA A 156 3.78 -6.12 -9.16
N ILE A 157 3.72 -4.78 -9.10
CA ILE A 157 4.55 -3.90 -9.92
C ILE A 157 6.03 -4.18 -9.63
N GLY A 158 6.43 -4.26 -8.35
CA GLY A 158 7.80 -4.56 -7.96
C GLY A 158 8.25 -5.96 -8.39
N TRP A 159 7.39 -6.97 -8.25
CA TRP A 159 7.63 -8.33 -8.71
C TRP A 159 7.92 -8.37 -10.20
N HIS A 160 7.02 -7.81 -11.02
CA HIS A 160 7.14 -7.87 -12.48
C HIS A 160 8.20 -6.92 -13.05
N ALA A 161 8.65 -5.92 -12.32
CA ALA A 161 9.80 -5.11 -12.72
C ALA A 161 11.10 -5.93 -12.77
N VAL A 162 11.19 -7.04 -12.00
CA VAL A 162 12.34 -7.94 -11.93
C VAL A 162 12.08 -9.25 -12.68
N SER A 163 10.87 -9.80 -12.57
CA SER A 163 10.47 -11.11 -13.09
C SER A 163 9.19 -10.99 -13.92
N PRO A 164 9.26 -10.39 -15.12
CA PRO A 164 8.09 -10.11 -15.94
C PRO A 164 7.36 -11.38 -16.43
N ASP A 165 8.09 -12.47 -16.61
CA ASP A 165 7.56 -13.71 -17.19
C ASP A 165 6.96 -14.67 -16.15
N LEU A 166 7.16 -14.40 -14.85
CA LEU A 166 6.65 -15.23 -13.76
C LEU A 166 5.41 -14.60 -13.12
N PRO A 167 4.33 -15.37 -12.93
CA PRO A 167 3.14 -14.85 -12.27
C PRO A 167 3.44 -14.48 -10.80
N VAL A 168 2.79 -13.44 -10.32
CA VAL A 168 2.82 -13.10 -8.88
C VAL A 168 2.25 -14.27 -8.08
N PRO A 169 2.94 -14.75 -7.03
CA PRO A 169 2.37 -15.77 -6.15
C PRO A 169 1.06 -15.29 -5.52
N ALA A 170 -0.02 -16.05 -5.74
CA ALA A 170 -1.34 -15.67 -5.22
C ALA A 170 -1.32 -15.51 -3.68
N SER A 171 -0.54 -16.34 -2.98
CA SER A 171 -0.36 -16.21 -1.53
C SER A 171 0.29 -14.89 -1.13
N ALA A 172 1.31 -14.43 -1.85
CA ALA A 172 1.92 -13.12 -1.61
C ALA A 172 0.92 -11.99 -1.87
N PHE A 173 0.20 -12.05 -3.00
CA PHE A 173 -0.81 -11.06 -3.35
C PHE A 173 -1.88 -10.94 -2.25
N LEU A 174 -2.42 -12.07 -1.78
CA LEU A 174 -3.44 -12.11 -0.74
C LEU A 174 -2.90 -11.70 0.64
N ALA A 175 -1.65 -12.04 0.97
CA ALA A 175 -1.00 -11.59 2.20
C ALA A 175 -0.89 -10.06 2.24
N PHE A 176 -0.44 -9.43 1.15
CA PHE A 176 -0.35 -7.97 1.03
C PHE A 176 -1.72 -7.30 1.03
N TRP A 177 -2.74 -7.95 0.47
CA TRP A 177 -4.12 -7.43 0.52
C TRP A 177 -4.69 -7.49 1.93
N GLY A 178 -4.56 -8.62 2.63
CA GLY A 178 -4.94 -8.77 4.04
C GLY A 178 -4.26 -7.72 4.94
N GLY A 179 -2.94 -7.54 4.77
CA GLY A 179 -2.20 -6.47 5.46
C GLY A 179 -2.74 -5.07 5.13
N GLY A 180 -3.14 -4.83 3.89
CA GLY A 180 -3.80 -3.61 3.47
C GLY A 180 -5.15 -3.40 4.16
N ILE A 181 -5.99 -4.44 4.26
CA ILE A 181 -7.27 -4.40 4.99
C ILE A 181 -7.04 -4.05 6.46
N PHE A 182 -6.05 -4.67 7.11
CA PHE A 182 -5.66 -4.36 8.47
C PHE A 182 -5.32 -2.87 8.65
N LEU A 183 -4.39 -2.36 7.82
CA LEU A 183 -3.94 -0.97 7.90
C LEU A 183 -5.07 0.03 7.63
N MET A 184 -5.91 -0.23 6.63
CA MET A 184 -6.98 0.70 6.25
C MET A 184 -8.13 0.68 7.27
N SER A 185 -8.46 -0.47 7.84
CA SER A 185 -9.46 -0.58 8.92
C SER A 185 -9.03 0.20 10.16
N LEU A 186 -7.77 0.05 10.59
CA LEU A 186 -7.24 0.79 11.73
C LEU A 186 -7.13 2.30 11.46
N LYS A 187 -6.81 2.70 10.23
CA LYS A 187 -6.86 4.11 9.82
C LYS A 187 -8.28 4.68 9.96
N ARG A 188 -9.31 3.94 9.53
CA ARG A 188 -10.72 4.36 9.71
C ARG A 188 -11.12 4.37 11.18
N TYR A 189 -10.67 3.39 11.96
CA TYR A 189 -10.87 3.36 13.41
C TYR A 189 -10.29 4.61 14.07
N SER A 190 -9.03 4.92 13.81
CA SER A 190 -8.36 6.09 14.38
C SER A 190 -9.05 7.39 13.96
N GLU A 191 -9.47 7.52 12.71
CA GLU A 191 -10.20 8.68 12.19
C GLU A 191 -11.53 8.85 12.94
N MET A 192 -12.27 7.74 13.15
CA MET A 192 -13.55 7.74 13.86
C MET A 192 -13.41 8.15 15.33
N VAL A 193 -12.42 7.59 16.04
CA VAL A 193 -12.23 7.84 17.46
C VAL A 193 -11.66 9.24 17.74
N ILE A 194 -10.73 9.71 16.87
CA ILE A 194 -10.11 11.03 17.06
C ILE A 194 -11.11 12.17 16.75
N VAL A 195 -11.93 12.02 15.71
CA VAL A 195 -12.95 13.03 15.37
C VAL A 195 -14.09 12.99 16.38
N ASN A 196 -14.46 11.82 16.86
CA ASN A 196 -15.49 11.57 17.88
C ASN A 196 -16.82 12.32 17.65
N ASP A 197 -17.18 12.52 16.40
CA ASP A 197 -18.45 13.12 15.97
C ASP A 197 -19.04 12.29 14.83
N PRO A 198 -20.00 11.39 15.13
CA PRO A 198 -20.61 10.51 14.14
C PRO A 198 -21.38 11.26 13.05
N LEU A 199 -21.99 12.41 13.36
CA LEU A 199 -22.74 13.22 12.39
C LEU A 199 -21.77 13.84 11.38
N LEU A 200 -20.74 14.49 11.89
CA LEU A 200 -19.68 15.10 11.07
C LEU A 200 -18.99 14.05 10.18
N LEU A 201 -18.64 12.89 10.76
CA LEU A 201 -18.04 11.79 10.00
C LEU A 201 -18.97 11.25 8.91
N GLY A 202 -20.27 11.10 9.22
CA GLY A 202 -21.26 10.64 8.25
C GLY A 202 -21.56 11.65 7.14
N GLN A 203 -21.38 12.95 7.38
CA GLN A 203 -21.42 13.99 6.37
C GLN A 203 -20.16 13.99 5.50
N TYR A 204 -19.01 13.88 6.15
CA TYR A 204 -17.72 13.84 5.49
C TYR A 204 -17.56 12.62 4.57
N ARG A 205 -18.01 11.42 5.00
CA ARG A 205 -17.91 10.18 4.23
C ARG A 205 -19.08 9.25 4.56
N LYS A 206 -19.86 8.91 3.54
CA LYS A 206 -21.08 8.09 3.71
C LYS A 206 -20.80 6.70 4.32
N SER A 207 -19.64 6.09 4.04
CA SER A 207 -19.25 4.79 4.62
C SER A 207 -19.22 4.81 6.15
N PHE A 208 -18.84 5.93 6.79
CA PHE A 208 -18.83 6.06 8.25
C PHE A 208 -20.18 5.91 8.92
N ARG A 209 -21.30 6.14 8.19
CA ARG A 209 -22.64 5.95 8.75
C ARG A 209 -22.94 4.52 9.18
N LYS A 210 -22.24 3.55 8.59
CA LYS A 210 -22.42 2.11 8.85
C LYS A 210 -21.28 1.48 9.65
N TRP A 211 -20.14 2.15 9.74
CA TRP A 211 -19.02 1.71 10.55
C TRP A 211 -19.25 2.01 12.03
N THR A 212 -18.76 1.12 12.89
CA THR A 212 -18.59 1.34 14.31
C THR A 212 -17.14 1.00 14.68
N PRO A 213 -16.60 1.55 15.80
CA PRO A 213 -15.25 1.20 16.23
C PRO A 213 -15.02 -0.30 16.34
N ASN A 214 -15.97 -1.04 16.93
CA ASN A 214 -15.88 -2.50 17.08
C ASN A 214 -15.84 -3.23 15.73
N LYS A 215 -16.69 -2.85 14.76
CA LYS A 215 -16.68 -3.44 13.42
C LYS A 215 -15.34 -3.22 12.72
N LEU A 216 -14.75 -2.03 12.88
CA LEU A 216 -13.46 -1.70 12.29
C LEU A 216 -12.32 -2.51 12.90
N ILE A 217 -12.32 -2.72 14.23
CA ILE A 217 -11.33 -3.59 14.88
C ILE A 217 -11.49 -5.05 14.44
N ILE A 218 -12.73 -5.57 14.39
CA ILE A 218 -13.00 -6.93 13.90
C ILE A 218 -12.51 -7.07 12.46
N PHE A 219 -12.80 -6.10 11.61
CA PHE A 219 -12.38 -6.13 10.20
C PHE A 219 -10.86 -6.01 10.05
N ALA A 220 -10.19 -5.22 10.90
CA ALA A 220 -8.75 -5.17 10.97
C ALA A 220 -8.16 -6.53 11.38
N PHE A 221 -8.72 -7.17 12.41
CA PHE A 221 -8.29 -8.50 12.85
C PHE A 221 -8.47 -9.55 11.74
N THR A 222 -9.60 -9.53 11.03
CA THR A 222 -9.82 -10.38 9.85
C THR A 222 -8.73 -10.17 8.80
N GLY A 223 -8.39 -8.90 8.50
CA GLY A 223 -7.29 -8.58 7.58
C GLY A 223 -5.93 -9.13 8.05
N ALA A 224 -5.64 -9.03 9.36
CA ALA A 224 -4.41 -9.57 9.94
C ALA A 224 -4.35 -11.11 9.83
N LEU A 225 -5.46 -11.81 10.10
CA LEU A 225 -5.54 -13.27 9.95
C LEU A 225 -5.33 -13.69 8.49
N ILE A 226 -5.96 -13.02 7.53
CA ILE A 226 -5.74 -13.26 6.09
C ILE A 226 -4.26 -13.04 5.75
N ALA A 227 -3.68 -11.92 6.19
CA ALA A 227 -2.27 -11.62 5.92
C ALA A 227 -1.35 -12.71 6.47
N MET A 228 -1.51 -13.12 7.71
CA MET A 228 -0.66 -14.13 8.36
C MET A 228 -0.84 -15.52 7.76
N THR A 229 -2.07 -15.92 7.43
CA THR A 229 -2.35 -17.22 6.79
C THR A 229 -1.65 -17.32 5.43
N PHE A 230 -1.86 -16.33 4.56
CA PHE A 230 -1.28 -16.36 3.22
C PHE A 230 0.24 -16.08 3.22
N MET A 231 0.73 -15.31 4.19
CA MET A 231 2.17 -15.17 4.43
C MET A 231 2.77 -16.53 4.83
N GLY A 232 2.15 -17.24 5.77
CA GLY A 232 2.60 -18.58 6.18
C GLY A 232 2.65 -19.55 4.99
N ILE A 233 1.61 -19.58 4.14
CA ILE A 233 1.58 -20.41 2.93
C ILE A 233 2.74 -20.04 1.99
N MET A 234 3.00 -18.76 1.79
CA MET A 234 4.11 -18.27 0.97
C MET A 234 5.45 -18.73 1.54
N LEU A 235 5.67 -18.55 2.84
CA LEU A 235 6.93 -18.88 3.50
C LEU A 235 7.27 -20.37 3.37
N VAL A 236 6.33 -21.24 3.72
CA VAL A 236 6.54 -22.70 3.66
C VAL A 236 6.80 -23.17 2.24
N ARG A 237 6.16 -22.57 1.25
CA ARG A 237 6.31 -22.98 -0.15
C ARG A 237 7.66 -22.59 -0.77
N TYR A 238 8.20 -21.45 -0.37
CA TYR A 238 9.31 -20.87 -1.11
C TYR A 238 10.64 -20.90 -0.35
N ARG A 239 10.65 -20.51 0.93
CA ARG A 239 11.85 -20.53 1.76
C ARG A 239 11.47 -20.60 3.23
N LEU A 240 11.82 -21.72 3.86
CA LEU A 240 11.43 -22.03 5.24
C LEU A 240 12.03 -21.02 6.25
N GLU A 241 13.23 -20.52 5.98
CA GLU A 241 13.94 -19.54 6.82
C GLU A 241 13.16 -18.25 7.03
N TYR A 242 12.25 -17.89 6.13
CA TYR A 242 11.40 -16.73 6.30
C TYR A 242 10.41 -16.85 7.47
N VAL A 243 10.20 -18.04 8.02
CA VAL A 243 9.45 -18.22 9.28
C VAL A 243 10.08 -17.40 10.39
N LEU A 244 11.40 -17.21 10.38
CA LEU A 244 12.14 -16.39 11.36
C LEU A 244 11.88 -14.87 11.20
N VAL A 245 11.30 -14.43 10.07
CA VAL A 245 10.85 -13.03 9.87
C VAL A 245 9.51 -12.77 10.55
N VAL A 246 8.68 -13.82 10.72
CA VAL A 246 7.30 -13.70 11.24
C VAL A 246 7.22 -12.99 12.60
N PRO A 247 8.09 -13.27 13.60
CA PRO A 247 8.04 -12.55 14.87
C PRO A 247 8.18 -11.03 14.71
N SER A 248 9.07 -10.56 13.85
CA SER A 248 9.26 -9.13 13.60
C SER A 248 8.06 -8.50 12.87
N LEU A 249 7.41 -9.24 11.97
CA LEU A 249 6.15 -8.83 11.34
C LEU A 249 5.02 -8.71 12.37
N ILE A 250 4.88 -9.69 13.26
CA ILE A 250 3.89 -9.65 14.35
C ILE A 250 4.10 -8.41 15.22
N LEU A 251 5.34 -8.12 15.62
CA LEU A 251 5.66 -6.92 16.40
C LEU A 251 5.27 -5.64 15.65
N MET A 252 5.50 -5.58 14.35
CA MET A 252 5.10 -4.43 13.51
C MET A 252 3.57 -4.25 13.47
N PHE A 253 2.80 -5.35 13.33
CA PHE A 253 1.33 -5.31 13.38
C PHE A 253 0.83 -4.85 14.76
N ILE A 254 1.42 -5.37 15.85
CA ILE A 254 1.07 -4.99 17.22
C ILE A 254 1.37 -3.50 17.46
N GLU A 255 2.52 -3.01 17.03
CA GLU A 255 2.89 -1.60 17.21
C GLU A 255 1.93 -0.67 16.48
N TYR A 256 1.56 -0.99 15.22
CA TYR A 256 0.58 -0.21 14.49
C TYR A 256 -0.81 -0.24 15.14
N LEU A 257 -1.24 -1.40 15.66
CA LEU A 257 -2.48 -1.53 16.44
C LEU A 257 -2.44 -0.65 17.69
N LYS A 258 -1.35 -0.72 18.48
CA LYS A 258 -1.17 0.12 19.68
C LYS A 258 -1.26 1.61 19.36
N MET A 259 -0.62 2.06 18.28
CA MET A 259 -0.69 3.46 17.84
C MET A 259 -2.12 3.87 17.52
N SER A 260 -2.88 3.01 16.84
CA SER A 260 -4.27 3.27 16.49
C SER A 260 -5.17 3.33 17.72
N LEU A 261 -4.99 2.41 18.69
CA LEU A 261 -5.75 2.38 19.94
C LEU A 261 -5.42 3.55 20.88
N ARG A 262 -4.18 4.06 20.84
CA ARG A 262 -3.75 5.25 21.61
C ARG A 262 -4.15 6.57 20.97
N MET A 263 -4.96 6.55 19.91
CA MET A 263 -5.41 7.76 19.19
C MET A 263 -4.23 8.63 18.66
N ASP A 264 -3.12 7.99 18.31
CA ASP A 264 -1.99 8.73 17.75
C ASP A 264 -2.36 9.26 16.34
N LEU A 265 -2.26 10.58 16.17
CA LEU A 265 -2.54 11.26 14.89
C LEU A 265 -1.70 10.70 13.73
N ALA A 266 -0.58 10.05 14.02
CA ALA A 266 0.21 9.38 13.01
C ALA A 266 -0.53 8.21 12.34
N SER A 267 -1.46 7.53 13.04
CA SER A 267 -2.24 6.43 12.48
C SER A 267 -3.22 6.86 11.36
N ILE A 268 -3.63 8.13 11.34
CA ILE A 268 -4.47 8.71 10.27
C ILE A 268 -3.62 9.19 9.08
N ALA A 269 -2.40 9.63 9.34
CA ALA A 269 -1.56 10.33 8.38
C ALA A 269 -0.28 9.52 8.10
N PRO A 270 -0.23 8.75 6.98
CA PRO A 270 0.90 7.87 6.66
C PRO A 270 2.26 8.58 6.62
N GLU A 271 2.29 9.85 6.23
CA GLU A 271 3.49 10.70 6.23
C GLU A 271 4.03 10.95 7.65
N LYS A 272 3.16 10.88 8.66
CA LYS A 272 3.56 10.99 10.07
C LYS A 272 4.00 9.64 10.65
N LEU A 273 3.47 8.53 10.13
CA LEU A 273 3.90 7.18 10.52
C LEU A 273 5.40 6.99 10.29
N MET A 274 5.88 7.45 9.15
CA MET A 274 7.30 7.34 8.79
C MET A 274 8.23 8.19 9.68
N LYS A 275 7.69 9.06 10.54
CA LYS A 275 8.45 9.83 11.53
C LYS A 275 8.48 9.16 12.92
N LYS A 276 7.77 8.07 13.11
CA LYS A 276 7.76 7.33 14.39
C LYS A 276 8.94 6.37 14.45
N THR A 277 9.88 6.65 15.33
CA THR A 277 11.12 5.87 15.49
C THR A 277 10.85 4.39 15.77
N SER A 278 9.83 4.06 16.60
CA SER A 278 9.47 2.67 16.90
C SER A 278 9.08 1.90 15.63
N LEU A 279 8.28 2.51 14.77
CA LEU A 279 7.85 1.88 13.52
C LEU A 279 9.00 1.80 12.50
N GLN A 280 9.84 2.84 12.41
CA GLN A 280 11.04 2.83 11.56
C GLN A 280 11.98 1.68 11.93
N LEU A 281 12.26 1.51 13.22
CA LEU A 281 13.12 0.43 13.71
C LEU A 281 12.53 -0.95 13.41
N LEU A 282 11.22 -1.14 13.56
CA LEU A 282 10.56 -2.40 13.22
C LEU A 282 10.56 -2.67 11.72
N VAL A 283 10.33 -1.66 10.89
CA VAL A 283 10.45 -1.81 9.42
C VAL A 283 11.87 -2.19 9.01
N LEU A 284 12.87 -1.53 9.61
CA LEU A 284 14.28 -1.88 9.38
C LEU A 284 14.61 -3.29 9.87
N LEU A 285 14.08 -3.69 11.03
CA LEU A 285 14.27 -5.04 11.56
C LEU A 285 13.65 -6.10 10.65
N VAL A 286 12.42 -5.89 10.17
CA VAL A 286 11.76 -6.79 9.21
C VAL A 286 12.58 -6.90 7.93
N PHE A 287 13.03 -5.76 7.40
CA PHE A 287 13.83 -5.72 6.18
C PHE A 287 15.18 -6.43 6.37
N PHE A 288 15.86 -6.16 7.49
CA PHE A 288 17.12 -6.80 7.83
C PHE A 288 16.97 -8.33 8.00
N ASN A 289 15.98 -8.78 8.77
CA ASN A 289 15.69 -10.19 8.95
C ASN A 289 15.38 -10.86 7.60
N PHE A 290 14.58 -10.18 6.75
CA PHE A 290 14.28 -10.69 5.42
C PHE A 290 15.54 -10.86 4.57
N LEU A 291 16.43 -9.86 4.56
CA LEU A 291 17.72 -9.95 3.85
C LEU A 291 18.61 -11.07 4.39
N VAL A 292 18.78 -11.15 5.71
CA VAL A 292 19.61 -12.17 6.35
C VAL A 292 19.13 -13.58 5.99
N PHE A 293 17.84 -13.84 6.16
CA PHE A 293 17.25 -15.15 5.87
C PHE A 293 16.99 -15.40 4.37
N SER A 294 17.28 -14.44 3.51
CA SER A 294 17.36 -14.67 2.06
C SER A 294 18.66 -15.38 1.64
N PHE A 295 19.72 -15.28 2.44
CA PHE A 295 21.06 -15.78 2.11
C PHE A 295 21.60 -16.82 3.09
N ILE A 296 21.04 -16.91 4.29
CA ILE A 296 21.47 -17.84 5.33
C ILE A 296 20.50 -19.03 5.36
N ASP A 297 21.04 -20.23 5.19
CA ASP A 297 20.31 -21.48 5.41
C ASP A 297 20.38 -21.88 6.88
N VAL A 298 19.24 -22.35 7.43
CA VAL A 298 19.11 -22.79 8.81
C VAL A 298 18.61 -24.25 8.82
N PRO A 299 19.53 -25.23 8.69
CA PRO A 299 19.18 -26.64 8.49
C PRO A 299 18.28 -27.22 9.57
N ILE A 300 18.38 -26.75 10.80
CA ILE A 300 17.53 -27.19 11.91
C ILE A 300 16.02 -26.96 11.66
N LEU A 301 15.67 -25.94 10.87
CA LEU A 301 14.26 -25.69 10.54
C LEU A 301 13.67 -26.80 9.68
N GLU A 302 14.44 -27.38 8.78
CA GLU A 302 13.98 -28.52 7.97
C GLU A 302 13.66 -29.73 8.83
N THR A 303 14.47 -30.01 9.86
CA THR A 303 14.21 -31.14 10.78
C THR A 303 13.01 -30.88 11.69
N LEU A 304 12.72 -29.63 12.03
CA LEU A 304 11.59 -29.26 12.89
C LEU A 304 10.26 -29.21 12.14
N VAL A 305 10.26 -28.83 10.87
CA VAL A 305 9.04 -28.59 10.09
C VAL A 305 8.71 -29.75 9.15
N ARG A 306 9.74 -30.37 8.53
CA ARG A 306 9.57 -31.55 7.71
C ARG A 306 9.77 -32.79 8.58
N GLN A 307 8.67 -33.38 9.07
CA GLN A 307 8.77 -34.75 9.54
C GLN A 307 9.32 -35.58 8.40
N LYS A 308 10.49 -36.19 8.58
CA LYS A 308 10.95 -37.26 7.69
C LYS A 308 9.87 -38.36 7.73
N ASN A 309 9.14 -38.53 6.63
CA ASN A 309 8.43 -39.78 6.41
C ASN A 309 9.52 -40.85 6.21
N GLU A 310 9.84 -41.58 7.28
CA GLU A 310 10.59 -42.81 7.22
C GLU A 310 9.73 -43.89 6.54
#